data_68336092ef23636b5344ea5d639848a5
#
_entry.id   68336092ef23636b5344ea5d639848a5
#
_cell.length_a   1.000
_cell.length_b   1.000
_cell.length_c   1.000
_cell.angle_alpha   90.00
_cell.angle_beta   90.00
_cell.angle_gamma   90.00
#
_symmetry.space_group_name_H-M   'P 1'
#
loop_
_entity.id
_entity.type
_entity.pdbx_description
1 polymer ?
#
loop_
_entity_poly.entity_id
_entity_poly.type
_entity_poly.pdbx_seq_one_letter_code
_entity_poly.pdbx_strand_id
1 'polypeptide(L)'
;MMLARLLEGDRGGQVLLGALLLLAILAPILNLGLPPEHPLHLSTYTLTLLGKYLSYALLAVAVDLVWGYLGILSLGHGAFFALGGYTMGMYLMRQIGDRGVYGHPELPDFMVFLNWEGLPWYWWGFDHFGFALLMVVLVPGLLAFVFGWFAFRSRVTGVYL
;
A
#
# COMPACT_ATOMS: atom_id res chain seq x y z
N MET A 1 12.65 -6.94 -19.26
CA MET A 1 14.04 -6.90 -19.76
C MET A 1 15.02 -6.17 -18.83
N MET A 2 14.66 -5.03 -18.24
CA MET A 2 15.55 -4.26 -17.35
C MET A 2 15.84 -4.96 -16.00
N LEU A 3 14.80 -5.50 -15.34
CA LEU A 3 14.93 -6.27 -14.08
C LEU A 3 15.81 -7.53 -14.20
N ALA A 4 15.76 -8.22 -15.35
CA ALA A 4 16.59 -9.40 -15.58
C ALA A 4 18.09 -9.07 -15.60
N ARG A 5 18.46 -7.89 -16.15
CA ARG A 5 19.86 -7.44 -16.18
C ARG A 5 20.40 -6.99 -14.83
N LEU A 6 19.54 -6.45 -13.96
CA LEU A 6 19.94 -6.05 -12.61
C LEU A 6 20.23 -7.24 -11.70
N LEU A 7 19.66 -8.41 -12.02
CA LEU A 7 19.82 -9.65 -11.28
C LEU A 7 20.81 -10.64 -11.95
N GLU A 8 21.40 -10.27 -13.09
CA GLU A 8 22.42 -11.08 -13.76
C GLU A 8 23.66 -11.17 -12.87
N GLY A 9 23.81 -12.33 -12.22
CA GLY A 9 24.91 -12.62 -11.29
C GLY A 9 24.52 -12.76 -9.81
N ASP A 10 23.35 -12.23 -9.41
CA ASP A 10 22.83 -12.38 -8.03
C ASP A 10 21.81 -13.53 -7.93
N ARG A 11 22.32 -14.75 -7.69
CA ARG A 11 21.49 -15.94 -7.48
C ARG A 11 20.60 -15.81 -6.23
N GLY A 12 21.08 -15.13 -5.19
CA GLY A 12 20.32 -14.92 -3.96
C GLY A 12 19.09 -14.06 -4.20
N GLY A 13 19.26 -12.92 -4.89
CA GLY A 13 18.16 -12.02 -5.26
C GLY A 13 17.15 -12.67 -6.20
N GLN A 14 17.59 -13.48 -7.16
CA GLN A 14 16.71 -14.22 -8.06
C GLN A 14 15.84 -15.24 -7.31
N VAL A 15 16.44 -16.00 -6.39
CA VAL A 15 15.73 -17.00 -5.56
C VAL A 15 14.72 -16.30 -4.66
N LEU A 16 15.11 -15.22 -4.01
CA LEU A 16 14.23 -14.43 -3.14
C LEU A 16 13.01 -13.89 -3.91
N LEU A 17 13.25 -13.25 -5.05
CA LEU A 17 12.17 -12.74 -5.89
C LEU A 17 11.26 -13.86 -6.41
N GLY A 18 11.84 -14.96 -6.84
CA GLY A 18 11.08 -16.14 -7.27
C GLY A 18 10.20 -16.71 -6.15
N ALA A 19 10.74 -16.80 -4.94
CA ALA A 19 10.00 -17.26 -3.77
C ALA A 19 8.87 -16.31 -3.38
N LEU A 20 9.10 -14.99 -3.41
CA LEU A 20 8.07 -13.98 -3.13
C LEU A 20 6.95 -13.99 -4.17
N LEU A 21 7.28 -14.10 -5.46
CA LEU A 21 6.30 -14.21 -6.54
C LEU A 21 5.49 -15.51 -6.43
N LEU A 22 6.15 -16.61 -6.14
CA LEU A 22 5.50 -17.90 -5.94
C LEU A 22 4.55 -17.84 -4.75
N LEU A 23 4.94 -17.25 -3.65
CA LEU A 23 4.10 -17.05 -2.47
C LEU A 23 2.91 -16.14 -2.77
N ALA A 24 3.12 -15.05 -3.51
CA ALA A 24 2.06 -14.12 -3.89
C ALA A 24 0.99 -14.77 -4.79
N ILE A 25 1.38 -15.73 -5.62
CA ILE A 25 0.46 -16.47 -6.49
C ILE A 25 -0.19 -17.66 -5.77
N LEU A 26 0.61 -18.44 -5.03
CA LEU A 26 0.13 -19.64 -4.34
C LEU A 26 -0.83 -19.34 -3.19
N ALA A 27 -0.55 -18.30 -2.40
CA ALA A 27 -1.37 -18.01 -1.22
C ALA A 27 -2.84 -17.72 -1.55
N PRO A 28 -3.20 -16.89 -2.55
CA PRO A 28 -4.60 -16.73 -2.97
C PRO A 28 -5.20 -18.00 -3.54
N ILE A 29 -4.43 -18.78 -4.31
CA ILE A 29 -4.92 -20.06 -4.90
C ILE A 29 -5.26 -21.06 -3.80
N LEU A 30 -4.42 -21.19 -2.78
CA LEU A 30 -4.64 -22.11 -1.66
C LEU A 30 -5.83 -21.65 -0.77
N ASN A 31 -6.09 -20.34 -0.70
CA ASN A 31 -7.25 -19.82 0.02
C ASN A 31 -8.56 -20.01 -0.75
N LEU A 32 -8.58 -19.70 -2.06
CA LEU A 32 -9.80 -19.71 -2.88
C LEU A 32 -10.10 -21.08 -3.48
N GLY A 33 -9.06 -21.87 -3.78
CA GLY A 33 -9.19 -23.13 -4.50
C GLY A 33 -9.39 -24.37 -3.63
N LEU A 34 -9.10 -24.27 -2.32
CA LEU A 34 -9.21 -25.41 -1.41
C LEU A 34 -10.34 -25.22 -0.41
N PRO A 35 -11.10 -26.28 -0.09
CA PRO A 35 -12.12 -26.21 0.96
C PRO A 35 -11.45 -25.97 2.34
N PRO A 36 -12.17 -25.33 3.30
CA PRO A 36 -11.63 -24.97 4.63
C PRO A 36 -11.10 -26.16 5.44
N GLU A 37 -11.57 -27.37 5.16
CA GLU A 37 -11.19 -28.60 5.85
C GLU A 37 -9.87 -29.21 5.31
N HIS A 38 -9.36 -28.69 4.19
CA HIS A 38 -8.15 -29.20 3.59
C HIS A 38 -6.90 -28.76 4.36
N PRO A 39 -5.92 -29.66 4.64
CA PRO A 39 -4.74 -29.31 5.46
C PRO A 39 -3.84 -28.23 4.86
N LEU A 40 -3.92 -27.98 3.55
CA LEU A 40 -3.18 -26.92 2.85
C LEU A 40 -4.02 -25.65 2.64
N HIS A 41 -5.25 -25.59 3.14
CA HIS A 41 -6.07 -24.40 3.04
C HIS A 41 -5.48 -23.27 3.87
N LEU A 42 -5.21 -22.12 3.24
CA LEU A 42 -4.80 -20.91 3.93
C LEU A 42 -6.04 -20.11 4.36
N SER A 43 -6.16 -19.82 5.64
CA SER A 43 -7.27 -19.00 6.12
C SER A 43 -7.21 -17.58 5.53
N THR A 44 -8.37 -16.95 5.37
CA THR A 44 -8.47 -15.55 4.91
C THR A 44 -7.69 -14.59 5.82
N TYR A 45 -7.63 -14.88 7.12
CA TYR A 45 -6.80 -14.14 8.07
C TYR A 45 -5.31 -14.22 7.71
N THR A 46 -4.80 -15.42 7.44
CA THR A 46 -3.40 -15.62 7.04
C THR A 46 -3.08 -14.92 5.72
N LEU A 47 -4.00 -15.00 4.74
CA LEU A 47 -3.84 -14.30 3.46
C LEU A 47 -3.75 -12.79 3.64
N THR A 48 -4.63 -12.20 4.46
CA THR A 48 -4.63 -10.77 4.79
C THR A 48 -3.33 -10.37 5.49
N LEU A 49 -2.85 -11.19 6.41
CA LEU A 49 -1.60 -10.94 7.13
C LEU A 49 -0.37 -10.98 6.19
N LEU A 50 -0.33 -11.93 5.27
CA LEU A 50 0.72 -12.01 4.24
C LEU A 50 0.71 -10.78 3.33
N GLY A 51 -0.46 -10.32 2.89
CA GLY A 51 -0.60 -9.08 2.12
C GLY A 51 -0.07 -7.86 2.87
N LYS A 52 -0.38 -7.75 4.17
CA LYS A 52 0.13 -6.70 5.05
C LYS A 52 1.67 -6.75 5.15
N TYR A 53 2.25 -7.93 5.36
CA TYR A 53 3.70 -8.07 5.45
C TYR A 53 4.40 -7.76 4.13
N LEU A 54 3.83 -8.14 2.99
CA LEU A 54 4.37 -7.78 1.67
C LEU A 54 4.35 -6.26 1.46
N SER A 55 3.30 -5.58 1.90
CA SER A 55 3.22 -4.11 1.84
C SER A 55 4.31 -3.46 2.70
N TYR A 56 4.55 -3.99 3.90
CA TYR A 56 5.63 -3.48 4.77
C TYR A 56 7.03 -3.80 4.21
N ALA A 57 7.20 -4.95 3.58
CA ALA A 57 8.46 -5.28 2.90
C ALA A 57 8.76 -4.30 1.77
N LEU A 58 7.74 -3.88 1.02
CA LEU A 58 7.86 -2.88 -0.05
C LEU A 58 8.27 -1.51 0.52
N LEU A 59 7.67 -1.10 1.64
CA LEU A 59 8.07 0.12 2.36
C LEU A 59 9.51 0.02 2.85
N ALA A 60 9.92 -1.11 3.42
CA ALA A 60 11.28 -1.32 3.89
C ALA A 60 12.31 -1.20 2.77
N VAL A 61 12.04 -1.80 1.60
CA VAL A 61 12.89 -1.67 0.40
C VAL A 61 12.97 -0.21 -0.06
N ALA A 62 11.85 0.52 -0.04
CA ALA A 62 11.85 1.94 -0.43
C ALA A 62 12.71 2.79 0.51
N VAL A 63 12.65 2.55 1.82
CA VAL A 63 13.50 3.23 2.82
C VAL A 63 14.97 2.85 2.63
N ASP A 64 15.27 1.57 2.42
CA ASP A 64 16.63 1.07 2.23
C ASP A 64 17.28 1.65 0.96
N LEU A 65 16.53 1.79 -0.13
CA LEU A 65 17.02 2.43 -1.35
C LEU A 65 17.44 3.89 -1.10
N VAL A 66 16.64 4.65 -0.36
CA VAL A 66 16.97 6.05 -0.05
C VAL A 66 18.14 6.15 0.90
N TRP A 67 18.16 5.34 1.95
CA TRP A 67 19.25 5.34 2.92
C TRP A 67 20.55 4.76 2.33
N GLY A 68 20.46 3.61 1.66
CA GLY A 68 21.62 2.92 1.12
C GLY A 68 22.29 3.65 -0.05
N TYR A 69 21.52 4.22 -0.98
CA TYR A 69 22.08 4.89 -2.16
C TYR A 69 22.27 6.40 -1.98
N LEU A 70 21.35 7.08 -1.31
CA LEU A 70 21.41 8.53 -1.16
C LEU A 70 22.06 8.94 0.17
N GLY A 71 22.22 8.02 1.12
CA GLY A 71 22.77 8.32 2.45
C GLY A 71 21.85 9.21 3.31
N ILE A 72 20.58 9.36 2.91
CA ILE A 72 19.61 10.21 3.59
C ILE A 72 18.64 9.33 4.38
N LEU A 73 18.64 9.48 5.70
CA LEU A 73 17.64 8.81 6.55
C LEU A 73 16.34 9.60 6.50
N SER A 74 15.37 9.12 5.71
CA SER A 74 14.05 9.74 5.64
C SER A 74 13.08 9.04 6.59
N LEU A 75 12.70 9.72 7.67
CA LEU A 75 11.65 9.27 8.59
C LEU A 75 10.23 9.51 8.04
N GLY A 76 10.12 10.32 6.99
CA GLY A 76 8.86 10.67 6.34
C GLY A 76 8.24 9.60 5.43
N HIS A 77 8.98 8.53 5.08
CA HIS A 77 8.49 7.49 4.17
C HIS A 77 7.19 6.83 4.65
N GLY A 78 7.03 6.67 5.97
CA GLY A 78 5.80 6.16 6.57
C GLY A 78 4.57 7.02 6.29
N ALA A 79 4.74 8.35 6.23
CA ALA A 79 3.65 9.27 5.92
C ALA A 79 3.16 9.12 4.46
N PHE A 80 4.07 9.02 3.50
CA PHE A 80 3.72 8.79 2.09
C PHE A 80 3.03 7.45 1.89
N PHE A 81 3.53 6.40 2.54
CA PHE A 81 2.92 5.08 2.54
C PHE A 81 1.51 5.10 3.16
N ALA A 82 1.35 5.75 4.32
CA ALA A 82 0.07 5.89 4.99
C ALA A 82 -0.96 6.64 4.13
N LEU A 83 -0.57 7.73 3.47
CA LEU A 83 -1.45 8.48 2.57
C LEU A 83 -1.92 7.64 1.38
N GLY A 84 -1.02 6.87 0.76
CA GLY A 84 -1.41 5.92 -0.29
C GLY A 84 -2.38 4.86 0.23
N GLY A 85 -2.14 4.33 1.43
CA GLY A 85 -3.04 3.40 2.12
C GLY A 85 -4.41 4.01 2.43
N TYR A 86 -4.46 5.26 2.88
CA TYR A 86 -5.72 5.98 3.14
C TYR A 86 -6.55 6.18 1.87
N THR A 87 -5.92 6.56 0.77
CA THR A 87 -6.63 6.76 -0.50
C THR A 87 -7.24 5.47 -1.04
N MET A 88 -6.49 4.36 -1.00
CA MET A 88 -7.02 3.05 -1.38
C MET A 88 -8.05 2.55 -0.36
N GLY A 89 -7.80 2.74 0.93
CA GLY A 89 -8.70 2.36 2.00
C GLY A 89 -10.07 3.04 1.88
N MET A 90 -10.10 4.30 1.47
CA MET A 90 -11.35 5.02 1.23
C MET A 90 -12.17 4.42 0.10
N TYR A 91 -11.53 4.05 -1.01
CA TYR A 91 -12.20 3.31 -2.09
C TYR A 91 -12.78 1.99 -1.59
N LEU A 92 -11.97 1.18 -0.90
CA LEU A 92 -12.42 -0.13 -0.39
C LEU A 92 -13.58 -0.02 0.60
N MET A 93 -13.53 0.96 1.50
CA MET A 93 -14.60 1.21 2.47
C MET A 93 -15.90 1.65 1.80
N ARG A 94 -15.82 2.46 0.74
CA ARG A 94 -17.00 2.83 -0.04
C ARG A 94 -17.60 1.66 -0.81
N GLN A 95 -16.77 0.68 -1.23
CA GLN A 95 -17.28 -0.54 -1.88
C GLN A 95 -18.01 -1.49 -0.91
N ILE A 96 -17.79 -1.35 0.39
CA ILE A 96 -18.55 -2.10 1.40
C ILE A 96 -20.01 -1.65 1.40
N GLY A 97 -20.26 -0.34 1.37
CA GLY A 97 -21.60 0.26 1.32
C GLY A 97 -22.52 -0.23 2.43
N ASP A 98 -23.72 -0.63 2.06
CA ASP A 98 -24.77 -1.15 2.94
C ASP A 98 -24.40 -2.48 3.68
N ARG A 99 -23.35 -3.17 3.22
CA ARG A 99 -22.82 -4.38 3.89
C ARG A 99 -21.97 -4.06 5.12
N GLY A 100 -21.70 -2.79 5.40
CA GLY A 100 -20.97 -2.34 6.57
C GLY A 100 -21.77 -2.54 7.86
N VAL A 101 -21.11 -2.33 8.99
CA VAL A 101 -21.71 -2.51 10.34
C VAL A 101 -22.88 -1.54 10.55
N TYR A 102 -22.80 -0.33 10.01
CA TYR A 102 -23.84 0.70 10.13
C TYR A 102 -24.80 0.73 8.94
N GLY A 103 -24.52 -0.05 7.89
CA GLY A 103 -25.43 -0.20 6.73
C GLY A 103 -25.71 1.09 5.95
N HIS A 104 -24.77 2.03 5.93
CA HIS A 104 -24.96 3.28 5.19
C HIS A 104 -24.47 3.14 3.73
N PRO A 105 -25.31 3.47 2.71
CA PRO A 105 -24.97 3.20 1.31
C PRO A 105 -23.82 4.06 0.76
N GLU A 106 -23.63 5.27 1.28
CA GLU A 106 -22.67 6.23 0.74
C GLU A 106 -21.50 6.53 1.66
N LEU A 107 -21.72 6.45 2.98
CA LEU A 107 -20.71 6.78 3.98
C LEU A 107 -20.00 5.54 4.49
N PRO A 108 -18.66 5.54 4.55
CA PRO A 108 -17.89 4.54 5.27
C PRO A 108 -18.28 4.45 6.74
N ASP A 109 -18.24 3.26 7.31
CA ASP A 109 -18.63 2.99 8.69
C ASP A 109 -17.97 3.92 9.71
N PHE A 110 -16.69 4.26 9.54
CA PHE A 110 -16.00 5.17 10.45
C PHE A 110 -16.55 6.59 10.40
N MET A 111 -17.07 7.05 9.26
CA MET A 111 -17.71 8.36 9.14
C MET A 111 -19.06 8.37 9.82
N VAL A 112 -19.84 7.29 9.66
CA VAL A 112 -21.13 7.12 10.36
C VAL A 112 -20.90 7.10 11.87
N PHE A 113 -19.89 6.36 12.34
CA PHE A 113 -19.49 6.34 13.75
C PHE A 113 -19.11 7.74 14.30
N LEU A 114 -18.49 8.56 13.48
CA LEU A 114 -18.11 9.94 13.81
C LEU A 114 -19.24 10.96 13.58
N ASN A 115 -20.48 10.49 13.31
CA ASN A 115 -21.67 11.32 13.06
C ASN A 115 -21.50 12.32 11.90
N TRP A 116 -20.83 11.91 10.82
CA TRP A 116 -20.77 12.71 9.60
C TRP A 116 -22.12 12.65 8.86
N GLU A 117 -22.64 13.81 8.47
CA GLU A 117 -23.93 13.92 7.77
C GLU A 117 -23.84 13.63 6.27
N GLY A 118 -22.64 13.72 5.68
CA GLY A 118 -22.42 13.52 4.27
C GLY A 118 -20.96 13.33 3.89
N LEU A 119 -20.73 12.88 2.65
CA LEU A 119 -19.39 12.67 2.13
C LEU A 119 -18.75 14.01 1.76
N PRO A 120 -17.58 14.37 2.30
CA PRO A 120 -16.84 15.56 1.94
C PRO A 120 -16.44 15.56 0.46
N TRP A 121 -16.38 16.75 -0.16
CA TRP A 121 -16.08 16.91 -1.58
C TRP A 121 -14.76 16.30 -2.03
N TYR A 122 -13.73 16.27 -1.15
CA TYR A 122 -12.42 15.69 -1.46
C TYR A 122 -12.42 14.17 -1.53
N TRP A 123 -13.49 13.51 -1.12
CA TRP A 123 -13.71 12.07 -1.29
C TRP A 123 -14.62 11.72 -2.48
N TRP A 124 -15.07 12.71 -3.23
CA TRP A 124 -15.85 12.44 -4.44
C TRP A 124 -14.99 11.75 -5.49
N GLY A 125 -15.56 10.82 -6.22
CA GLY A 125 -14.86 10.03 -7.23
C GLY A 125 -14.17 8.76 -6.71
N PHE A 126 -14.03 8.58 -5.40
CA PHE A 126 -13.45 7.36 -4.81
C PHE A 126 -14.39 6.14 -4.84
N ASP A 127 -15.49 6.19 -5.53
CA ASP A 127 -16.33 5.07 -5.96
C ASP A 127 -15.73 4.36 -7.19
N HIS A 128 -14.90 5.05 -7.98
CA HIS A 128 -14.27 4.51 -9.18
C HIS A 128 -12.85 4.02 -8.90
N PHE A 129 -12.59 2.74 -9.19
CA PHE A 129 -11.25 2.14 -8.98
C PHE A 129 -10.12 2.88 -9.70
N GLY A 130 -10.35 3.27 -10.97
CA GLY A 130 -9.34 3.99 -11.75
C GLY A 130 -8.95 5.33 -11.14
N PHE A 131 -9.93 6.06 -10.59
CA PHE A 131 -9.69 7.33 -9.88
C PHE A 131 -8.93 7.09 -8.58
N ALA A 132 -9.32 6.10 -7.78
CA ALA A 132 -8.64 5.74 -6.54
C ALA A 132 -7.18 5.34 -6.81
N LEU A 133 -6.92 4.51 -7.83
CA LEU A 133 -5.58 4.11 -8.22
C LEU A 133 -4.70 5.30 -8.63
N LEU A 134 -5.27 6.25 -9.38
CA LEU A 134 -4.59 7.49 -9.73
C LEU A 134 -4.22 8.29 -8.47
N MET A 135 -5.16 8.44 -7.54
CA MET A 135 -4.96 9.20 -6.30
C MET A 135 -3.97 8.54 -5.33
N VAL A 136 -3.87 7.20 -5.32
CA VAL A 136 -2.84 6.46 -4.56
C VAL A 136 -1.43 6.91 -4.94
N VAL A 137 -1.21 7.29 -6.19
CA VAL A 137 0.08 7.79 -6.68
C VAL A 137 0.19 9.31 -6.56
N LEU A 138 -0.86 10.03 -6.96
CA LEU A 138 -0.83 11.50 -7.02
C LEU A 138 -0.75 12.15 -5.62
N VAL A 139 -1.54 11.70 -4.66
CA VAL A 139 -1.60 12.34 -3.33
C VAL A 139 -0.27 12.25 -2.59
N PRO A 140 0.31 11.05 -2.37
CA PRO A 140 1.63 10.96 -1.75
C PRO A 140 2.74 11.52 -2.64
N GLY A 141 2.63 11.40 -3.98
CA GLY A 141 3.60 11.96 -4.92
C GLY A 141 3.65 13.48 -4.88
N LEU A 142 2.50 14.15 -4.83
CA LEU A 142 2.43 15.61 -4.70
C LEU A 142 3.02 16.06 -3.37
N LEU A 143 2.69 15.38 -2.28
CA LEU A 143 3.25 15.67 -0.96
C LEU A 143 4.77 15.49 -0.97
N ALA A 144 5.26 14.37 -1.51
CA ALA A 144 6.69 14.11 -1.64
C ALA A 144 7.41 15.16 -2.49
N PHE A 145 6.78 15.60 -3.58
CA PHE A 145 7.30 16.67 -4.43
C PHE A 145 7.41 18.00 -3.66
N VAL A 146 6.36 18.39 -2.95
CA VAL A 146 6.36 19.64 -2.16
C VAL A 146 7.42 19.60 -1.06
N PHE A 147 7.47 18.52 -0.29
CA PHE A 147 8.49 18.35 0.75
C PHE A 147 9.90 18.31 0.18
N GLY A 148 10.12 17.54 -0.89
CA GLY A 148 11.42 17.45 -1.55
C GLY A 148 11.87 18.81 -2.09
N TRP A 149 10.96 19.56 -2.71
CA TRP A 149 11.26 20.91 -3.20
C TRP A 149 11.77 21.82 -2.09
N PHE A 150 11.07 21.88 -0.96
CA PHE A 150 11.49 22.72 0.18
C PHE A 150 12.78 22.21 0.82
N ALA A 151 12.92 20.90 1.01
CA ALA A 151 14.10 20.29 1.61
C ALA A 151 15.36 20.56 0.81
N PHE A 152 15.33 20.30 -0.52
CA PHE A 152 16.50 20.54 -1.38
C PHE A 152 16.80 22.03 -1.58
N ARG A 153 15.77 22.89 -1.60
CA ARG A 153 15.97 24.34 -1.72
C ARG A 153 16.56 24.94 -0.45
N SER A 154 16.20 24.44 0.72
CA SER A 154 16.72 24.91 2.03
C SER A 154 18.09 24.34 2.37
N ARG A 155 18.67 23.47 1.51
CA ARG A 155 19.95 22.79 1.73
C ARG A 155 20.04 22.05 3.07
N VAL A 156 18.90 21.61 3.60
CA VAL A 156 18.88 20.78 4.80
C VAL A 156 19.51 19.43 4.45
N THR A 157 20.59 19.10 5.13
CA THR A 157 21.32 17.85 4.95
C THR A 157 21.26 17.03 6.24
N GLY A 158 21.20 15.71 6.10
CA GLY A 158 21.28 14.79 7.25
C GLY A 158 19.91 14.28 7.75
N VAL A 159 19.86 13.90 9.02
CA VAL A 159 18.78 13.18 9.70
C VAL A 159 17.41 13.89 9.73
N TYR A 160 17.35 15.14 9.29
CA TYR A 160 16.16 15.99 9.38
C TYR A 160 15.25 15.96 8.13
N LEU A 161 15.46 15.00 7.21
CA LEU A 161 14.64 14.82 6.01
C LEU A 161 13.65 13.67 6.15
#